data_ad329c4c537e59c984e20538e49dc369
#
_entry.id   ad329c4c537e59c984e20538e49dc369
#
_cell.length_a   1.000
_cell.length_b   1.000
_cell.length_c   1.000
_cell.angle_alpha   90.00
_cell.angle_beta   90.00
_cell.angle_gamma   90.00
#
_symmetry.space_group_name_H-M   'P 1'
#
loop_
_entity.id
_entity.type
_entity.pdbx_description
1 polymer ?
#
loop_
_entity_poly.entity_id
_entity_poly.type
_entity_poly.pdbx_seq_one_letter_code
_entity_poly.pdbx_strand_id
1 'polypeptide(L)'
;MQSHSKANTDRLAALDRLADAGDEQAEGEARRLRAWMVERDRADEKRQDDRVKVLTGAAVLELLKTGQQVSLPDHQALIDLLDEFLIRPSERQAVLGAGSGSEALHRCLGLAAPSE
;
A
#
# COMPACT_ATOMS: atom_id res chain seq x y z
N MET A 1 3.57 1.33 4.39
CA MET A 1 4.52 2.08 3.61
C MET A 1 5.58 1.19 2.98
N GLN A 2 5.85 1.38 1.74
CA GLN A 2 6.92 0.66 1.08
C GLN A 2 8.26 1.29 1.39
N SER A 3 9.22 0.47 1.72
CA SER A 3 10.57 0.93 1.94
C SER A 3 11.51 0.36 0.90
N HIS A 4 12.43 1.18 0.48
CA HIS A 4 13.53 0.74 -0.35
C HIS A 4 14.60 0.11 0.52
N SER A 5 15.46 -0.70 -0.08
CA SER A 5 16.52 -1.32 0.67
C SER A 5 17.42 -0.26 1.30
N LYS A 6 18.00 -0.59 2.44
CA LYS A 6 18.97 0.28 3.09
C LYS A 6 20.13 0.61 2.15
N ALA A 7 20.55 -0.37 1.34
CA ALA A 7 21.63 -0.16 0.38
C ALA A 7 21.31 0.95 -0.62
N ASN A 8 20.08 1.00 -1.15
CA ASN A 8 19.66 2.05 -2.07
C ASN A 8 19.55 3.40 -1.37
N THR A 9 19.02 3.43 -0.16
CA THR A 9 18.92 4.65 0.63
C THR A 9 20.29 5.20 0.96
N ASP A 10 21.22 4.33 1.39
CA ASP A 10 22.59 4.73 1.70
C ASP A 10 23.33 5.20 0.46
N ARG A 11 23.13 4.54 -0.68
CA ARG A 11 23.72 4.95 -1.96
C ARG A 11 23.23 6.32 -2.37
N LEU A 12 21.95 6.60 -2.25
CA LEU A 12 21.39 7.91 -2.58
C LEU A 12 21.99 8.99 -1.70
N ALA A 13 22.11 8.74 -0.39
CA ALA A 13 22.72 9.69 0.54
C ALA A 13 24.19 9.98 0.17
N ALA A 14 24.93 8.93 -0.21
CA ALA A 14 26.33 9.10 -0.64
C ALA A 14 26.43 9.91 -1.93
N LEU A 15 25.56 9.65 -2.90
CA LEU A 15 25.53 10.40 -4.16
C LEU A 15 25.16 11.86 -3.93
N ASP A 16 24.22 12.14 -3.03
CA ASP A 16 23.82 13.50 -2.70
C ASP A 16 24.97 14.26 -2.06
N ARG A 17 25.78 13.62 -1.20
CA ARG A 17 26.95 14.27 -0.62
C ARG A 17 28.00 14.63 -1.69
N LEU A 18 28.22 13.73 -2.65
CA LEU A 18 29.14 13.99 -3.74
C LEU A 18 28.62 15.10 -4.66
N ALA A 19 27.31 15.10 -4.94
CA ALA A 19 26.70 16.13 -5.76
C ALA A 19 26.82 17.51 -5.10
N ASP A 20 26.62 17.57 -3.79
CA ASP A 20 26.77 18.81 -3.02
C ASP A 20 28.23 19.32 -3.05
N ALA A 21 29.17 18.42 -3.22
CA ALA A 21 30.60 18.76 -3.37
C ALA A 21 30.97 19.15 -4.82
N GLY A 22 30.01 19.16 -5.75
CA GLY A 22 30.22 19.57 -7.13
C GLY A 22 30.40 18.47 -8.14
N ASP A 23 30.15 17.21 -7.78
CA ASP A 23 30.26 16.08 -8.68
C ASP A 23 28.98 15.96 -9.54
N GLU A 24 29.07 16.38 -10.80
CA GLU A 24 27.93 16.37 -11.73
C GLU A 24 27.48 14.96 -12.08
N GLN A 25 28.40 14.00 -12.12
CA GLN A 25 28.06 12.62 -12.40
C GLN A 25 27.23 12.03 -11.25
N ALA A 26 27.63 12.31 -10.02
CA ALA A 26 26.87 11.88 -8.83
C ALA A 26 25.49 12.50 -8.80
N GLU A 27 25.35 13.77 -9.20
CA GLU A 27 24.05 14.44 -9.30
C GLU A 27 23.13 13.72 -10.28
N GLY A 28 23.65 13.36 -11.47
CA GLY A 28 22.88 12.62 -12.47
C GLY A 28 22.46 11.24 -11.99
N GLU A 29 23.34 10.52 -11.31
CA GLU A 29 23.03 9.20 -10.76
C GLU A 29 22.01 9.30 -9.65
N ALA A 30 22.10 10.29 -8.78
CA ALA A 30 21.12 10.52 -7.70
C ALA A 30 19.76 10.79 -8.29
N ARG A 31 19.67 11.60 -9.34
CA ARG A 31 18.40 11.90 -10.01
C ARG A 31 17.75 10.63 -10.59
N ARG A 32 18.56 9.80 -11.27
CA ARG A 32 18.06 8.54 -11.83
C ARG A 32 17.60 7.57 -10.74
N LEU A 33 18.34 7.47 -9.64
CA LEU A 33 17.97 6.59 -8.54
C LEU A 33 16.66 7.04 -7.88
N ARG A 34 16.48 8.36 -7.66
CA ARG A 34 15.21 8.90 -7.14
C ARG A 34 14.04 8.57 -8.05
N ALA A 35 14.20 8.77 -9.35
CA ALA A 35 13.14 8.48 -10.31
C ALA A 35 12.75 6.99 -10.28
N TRP A 36 13.73 6.10 -10.20
CA TRP A 36 13.49 4.67 -10.10
C TRP A 36 12.75 4.32 -8.79
N MET A 37 13.15 4.93 -7.68
CA MET A 37 12.52 4.69 -6.38
C MET A 37 11.05 5.13 -6.39
N VAL A 38 10.75 6.29 -6.99
CA VAL A 38 9.38 6.79 -7.13
C VAL A 38 8.53 5.84 -7.96
N GLU A 39 9.04 5.38 -9.09
CA GLU A 39 8.30 4.43 -9.94
C GLU A 39 8.05 3.10 -9.24
N ARG A 40 9.02 2.63 -8.48
CA ARG A 40 8.85 1.39 -7.71
C ARG A 40 7.79 1.55 -6.64
N ASP A 41 7.76 2.68 -5.94
CA ASP A 41 6.74 2.96 -4.93
C ASP A 41 5.34 2.99 -5.54
N ARG A 42 5.19 3.63 -6.70
CA ARG A 42 3.91 3.66 -7.42
C ARG A 42 3.45 2.26 -7.82
N ALA A 43 4.36 1.44 -8.32
CA ALA A 43 4.04 0.07 -8.70
C ALA A 43 3.63 -0.77 -7.49
N ASP A 44 4.31 -0.60 -6.36
CA ASP A 44 4.00 -1.29 -5.12
C ASP A 44 2.63 -0.88 -4.57
N GLU A 45 2.32 0.42 -4.58
CA GLU A 45 1.01 0.92 -4.16
C GLU A 45 -0.10 0.36 -5.04
N LYS A 46 0.10 0.34 -6.35
CA LYS A 46 -0.88 -0.22 -7.27
C LYS A 46 -1.15 -1.68 -6.97
N ARG A 47 -0.11 -2.47 -6.72
CA ARG A 47 -0.27 -3.88 -6.37
C ARG A 47 -1.05 -4.06 -5.06
N GLN A 48 -0.76 -3.23 -4.06
CA GLN A 48 -1.48 -3.25 -2.79
C GLN A 48 -2.96 -2.90 -2.97
N ASP A 49 -3.24 -1.85 -3.74
CA ASP A 49 -4.61 -1.41 -4.02
C ASP A 49 -5.38 -2.47 -4.80
N ASP A 50 -4.76 -3.07 -5.81
CA ASP A 50 -5.38 -4.14 -6.60
C ASP A 50 -5.68 -5.36 -5.73
N ARG A 51 -4.78 -5.71 -4.83
CA ARG A 51 -4.98 -6.83 -3.91
C ARG A 51 -6.17 -6.57 -2.97
N VAL A 52 -6.27 -5.35 -2.42
CA VAL A 52 -7.40 -4.96 -1.58
C VAL A 52 -8.71 -5.07 -2.36
N LYS A 53 -8.75 -4.58 -3.58
CA LYS A 53 -9.94 -4.64 -4.42
C LYS A 53 -10.36 -6.07 -4.70
N VAL A 54 -9.41 -6.94 -5.03
CA VAL A 54 -9.68 -8.36 -5.31
C VAL A 54 -10.23 -9.05 -4.06
N LEU A 55 -9.60 -8.88 -2.92
CA LEU A 55 -10.03 -9.52 -1.68
C LEU A 55 -11.39 -9.00 -1.21
N THR A 56 -11.63 -7.70 -1.31
CA THR A 56 -12.91 -7.09 -0.94
C THR A 56 -14.02 -7.58 -1.86
N GLY A 57 -13.78 -7.59 -3.17
CA GLY A 57 -14.73 -8.09 -4.14
C GLY A 57 -15.04 -9.58 -3.92
N ALA A 58 -14.02 -10.37 -3.62
CA ALA A 58 -14.20 -11.79 -3.34
C ALA A 58 -15.08 -12.01 -2.10
N ALA A 59 -14.88 -11.21 -1.05
CA ALA A 59 -15.68 -11.30 0.16
C ALA A 59 -17.16 -11.03 -0.11
N VAL A 60 -17.44 -9.93 -0.82
CA VAL A 60 -18.83 -9.56 -1.15
C VAL A 60 -19.47 -10.60 -2.06
N LEU A 61 -18.77 -11.04 -3.09
CA LEU A 61 -19.30 -12.02 -4.03
C LEU A 61 -19.58 -13.37 -3.36
N GLU A 62 -18.71 -13.81 -2.46
CA GLU A 62 -18.93 -15.07 -1.74
C GLU A 62 -20.16 -14.99 -0.84
N LEU A 63 -20.35 -13.89 -0.14
CA LEU A 63 -21.53 -13.69 0.71
C LEU A 63 -22.81 -13.68 -0.12
N LEU A 64 -22.81 -13.00 -1.25
CA LEU A 64 -23.96 -12.97 -2.15
C LEU A 64 -24.24 -14.35 -2.75
N LYS A 65 -23.19 -15.08 -3.10
CA LYS A 65 -23.31 -16.43 -3.65
C LYS A 65 -23.96 -17.40 -2.66
N THR A 66 -23.65 -17.25 -1.37
CA THR A 66 -24.24 -18.09 -0.33
C THR A 66 -25.65 -17.63 0.10
N GLY A 67 -26.20 -16.60 -0.54
CA GLY A 67 -27.53 -16.12 -0.28
C GLY A 67 -27.64 -15.16 0.90
N GLN A 68 -26.51 -14.69 1.39
CA GLN A 68 -26.51 -13.73 2.50
C GLN A 68 -26.81 -12.34 2.01
N GLN A 69 -27.51 -11.56 2.81
CA GLN A 69 -27.78 -10.16 2.54
C GLN A 69 -26.56 -9.33 2.97
N VAL A 70 -26.05 -8.52 2.05
CA VAL A 70 -24.90 -7.66 2.33
C VAL A 70 -25.39 -6.23 2.45
N SER A 71 -25.11 -5.59 3.60
CA SER A 71 -25.44 -4.19 3.84
C SER A 71 -24.16 -3.46 4.24
N LEU A 72 -23.81 -2.40 3.51
CA LEU A 72 -22.60 -1.62 3.73
C LEU A 72 -22.97 -0.15 3.85
N PRO A 73 -23.66 0.25 4.96
CA PRO A 73 -24.09 1.63 5.13
C PRO A 73 -22.94 2.61 5.32
N ASP A 74 -21.79 2.13 5.80
CA ASP A 74 -20.61 2.97 6.02
C ASP A 74 -19.33 2.14 5.89
N HIS A 75 -18.19 2.81 6.03
CA HIS A 75 -16.89 2.17 5.91
C HIS A 75 -16.63 1.15 7.02
N GLN A 76 -17.16 1.40 8.22
CA GLN A 76 -16.99 0.47 9.35
C GLN A 76 -17.70 -0.86 9.08
N ALA A 77 -18.87 -0.81 8.44
CA ALA A 77 -19.59 -2.03 8.08
C ALA A 77 -18.76 -2.89 7.11
N LEU A 78 -18.04 -2.26 6.18
CA LEU A 78 -17.14 -2.98 5.28
C LEU A 78 -15.97 -3.60 6.04
N ILE A 79 -15.37 -2.85 6.96
CA ILE A 79 -14.25 -3.36 7.77
C ILE A 79 -14.71 -4.55 8.60
N ASP A 80 -15.88 -4.47 9.22
CA ASP A 80 -16.44 -5.56 10.01
C ASP A 80 -16.69 -6.81 9.16
N LEU A 81 -17.20 -6.64 7.95
CA LEU A 81 -17.42 -7.73 7.02
C LEU A 81 -16.10 -8.41 6.64
N LEU A 82 -15.09 -7.62 6.33
CA LEU A 82 -13.78 -8.13 5.97
C LEU A 82 -13.10 -8.82 7.14
N ASP A 83 -13.28 -8.32 8.36
CA ASP A 83 -12.74 -8.93 9.56
C ASP A 83 -13.30 -10.34 9.77
N GLU A 84 -14.59 -10.55 9.47
CA GLU A 84 -15.21 -11.87 9.55
C GLU A 84 -14.80 -12.78 8.39
N PHE A 85 -14.61 -12.23 7.19
CA PHE A 85 -14.34 -13.02 5.99
C PHE A 85 -12.88 -13.46 5.89
N LEU A 86 -11.94 -12.56 6.17
CA LEU A 86 -10.52 -12.82 5.95
C LEU A 86 -9.95 -13.70 7.07
N ILE A 87 -9.30 -14.78 6.68
CA ILE A 87 -8.75 -15.76 7.62
C ILE A 87 -7.23 -15.73 7.61
N ARG A 88 -6.62 -15.65 6.43
CA ARG A 88 -5.16 -15.73 6.29
C ARG A 88 -4.49 -14.47 6.84
N PRO A 89 -3.45 -14.63 7.68
CA PRO A 89 -2.79 -13.46 8.28
C PRO A 89 -2.25 -12.45 7.26
N SER A 90 -1.71 -12.92 6.12
CA SER A 90 -1.19 -12.01 5.09
C SER A 90 -2.28 -11.19 4.42
N GLU A 91 -3.47 -11.79 4.22
CA GLU A 91 -4.61 -11.10 3.64
C GLU A 91 -5.20 -10.11 4.64
N ARG A 92 -5.33 -10.49 5.90
CA ARG A 92 -5.78 -9.60 6.95
C ARG A 92 -4.85 -8.40 7.09
N GLN A 93 -3.56 -8.61 7.06
CA GLN A 93 -2.59 -7.52 7.14
C GLN A 93 -2.69 -6.59 5.93
N ALA A 94 -2.86 -7.15 4.73
CA ALA A 94 -2.95 -6.36 3.50
C ALA A 94 -4.20 -5.47 3.45
N VAL A 95 -5.32 -5.92 4.02
CA VAL A 95 -6.60 -5.23 3.93
C VAL A 95 -6.94 -4.48 5.21
N LEU A 96 -6.78 -5.13 6.36
CA LEU A 96 -7.19 -4.59 7.66
C LEU A 96 -6.06 -3.86 8.39
N GLY A 97 -4.81 -4.17 8.05
CA GLY A 97 -3.67 -3.58 8.75
C GLY A 97 -3.73 -3.89 10.24
N ALA A 98 -3.71 -2.86 11.06
CA ALA A 98 -3.79 -3.00 12.53
C ALA A 98 -5.22 -3.19 13.04
N GLY A 99 -6.22 -3.22 12.15
CA GLY A 99 -7.62 -3.45 12.49
C GLY A 99 -8.58 -2.37 12.04
N SER A 100 -8.11 -1.17 11.76
CA SER A 100 -8.94 -0.05 11.28
C SER A 100 -8.88 0.14 9.77
N GLY A 101 -8.26 -0.79 9.07
CA GLY A 101 -8.03 -0.71 7.63
C GLY A 101 -6.59 -0.35 7.31
N SER A 102 -6.04 -0.99 6.28
CA SER A 102 -4.70 -0.68 5.79
C SER A 102 -4.69 0.65 5.06
N GLU A 103 -3.49 1.20 4.81
CA GLU A 103 -3.35 2.39 3.97
C GLU A 103 -3.96 2.17 2.59
N ALA A 104 -3.75 0.97 2.02
CA ALA A 104 -4.30 0.63 0.70
C ALA A 104 -5.83 0.63 0.72
N LEU A 105 -6.45 0.08 1.76
CA LEU A 105 -7.91 0.11 1.90
C LEU A 105 -8.41 1.55 2.00
N HIS A 106 -7.76 2.38 2.79
CA HIS A 106 -8.13 3.79 2.92
C HIS A 106 -8.00 4.53 1.61
N ARG A 107 -6.95 4.27 0.82
CA ARG A 107 -6.83 4.86 -0.53
C ARG A 107 -7.98 4.43 -1.43
N CYS A 108 -8.33 3.14 -1.41
CA CYS A 108 -9.42 2.61 -2.23
C CYS A 108 -10.77 3.22 -1.85
N LEU A 109 -10.95 3.57 -0.59
CA LEU A 109 -12.18 4.20 -0.09
C LEU A 109 -12.17 5.72 -0.21
N GLY A 110 -11.06 6.32 -0.63
CA GLY A 110 -10.93 7.76 -0.71
C GLY A 110 -10.77 8.44 0.64
N LEU A 111 -10.30 7.71 1.64
CA LEU A 111 -10.09 8.22 3.00
C LEU A 111 -8.65 8.67 3.20
N ALA A 112 -8.44 9.51 4.20
CA ALA A 112 -7.09 9.85 4.64
C ALA A 112 -6.39 8.61 5.21
N ALA A 113 -5.04 8.63 5.23
CA ALA A 113 -4.29 7.54 5.81
C ALA A 113 -4.71 7.29 7.26
N PRO A 114 -4.69 6.03 7.73
CA PRO A 114 -5.10 5.73 9.10
C PRO A 114 -4.18 6.40 10.12
N SER A 115 -4.77 6.94 11.17
CA SER A 115 -4.03 7.47 12.31
C SER A 115 -3.57 6.33 13.20
N GLU A 116 -2.38 6.44 13.70
CA GLU A 116 -1.86 5.49 14.68
C GLU A 116 -1.95 6.06 16.09
#